data_6c5ca2a3d29c79c38585040fcd8ae6e9
#
_entry.id   6c5ca2a3d29c79c38585040fcd8ae6e9
#
_cell.length_a   1.000
_cell.length_b   1.000
_cell.length_c   1.000
_cell.angle_alpha   90.00
_cell.angle_beta   90.00
_cell.angle_gamma   90.00
#
_symmetry.space_group_name_H-M   'P 1'
#
loop_
_entity.id
_entity.type
_entity.pdbx_description
1 polymer ?
#
loop_
_entity_poly.entity_id
_entity_poly.type
_entity_poly.pdbx_seq_one_letter_code
_entity_poly.pdbx_strand_id
1 'polypeptide(L)'
;MKVTVVGAGNVGATCADVLATREIANEVVLVDIKEGVAEGKALDIWQKAPIIGYDSRTVGVTNDYARTAGSEVVVITSGLPRKPGMSRDDLIATNAGIVKSVTEQVVAHSPNAIIIVVSNPLDVMTYQAHLTAKLPREKVFGMAGILDTARYRAFLAEALNVSPKDIQAVLMGGHGDTMVPLPRYTTVGGIPVTELISKEKLDAIVQRTAQGGGELVKLMGTSAWYAPGAAAAQMVEAIVRDQRRVFPVCLELQGEYGINGVYLGAPVILGKNGVERVIELQLNDEEKAMLETSRGHVKEVMDALDKMSQATA
;
A
#
# COMPACT_ATOMS: atom_id res chain seq x y z
N MET A 1 -11.47 -17.65 -8.36
CA MET A 1 -10.69 -16.42 -8.25
C MET A 1 -9.42 -16.70 -7.46
N LYS A 2 -8.28 -16.26 -8.00
CA LYS A 2 -6.95 -16.43 -7.39
C LYS A 2 -6.33 -15.06 -7.11
N VAL A 3 -5.72 -14.92 -5.95
CA VAL A 3 -4.90 -13.76 -5.56
C VAL A 3 -3.53 -14.25 -5.15
N THR A 4 -2.48 -13.58 -5.62
CA THR A 4 -1.10 -13.89 -5.22
C THR A 4 -0.55 -12.79 -4.32
N VAL A 5 0.19 -13.19 -3.29
CA VAL A 5 0.99 -12.31 -2.43
C VAL A 5 2.45 -12.72 -2.58
N VAL A 6 3.29 -11.82 -3.08
CA VAL A 6 4.73 -12.05 -3.25
C VAL A 6 5.49 -11.40 -2.12
N GLY A 7 6.23 -12.21 -1.38
CA GLY A 7 6.89 -11.89 -0.13
C GLY A 7 6.13 -12.49 1.06
N ALA A 8 6.66 -13.56 1.65
CA ALA A 8 6.08 -14.22 2.82
C ALA A 8 6.65 -13.66 4.15
N GLY A 9 7.07 -12.40 4.15
CA GLY A 9 7.38 -11.68 5.37
C GLY A 9 6.12 -11.48 6.24
N ASN A 10 6.24 -10.70 7.32
CA ASN A 10 5.10 -10.49 8.23
C ASN A 10 3.94 -9.76 7.53
N VAL A 11 4.21 -8.77 6.69
CA VAL A 11 3.17 -8.02 5.95
C VAL A 11 2.44 -8.93 4.97
N GLY A 12 3.18 -9.68 4.14
CA GLY A 12 2.58 -10.58 3.15
C GLY A 12 1.80 -11.72 3.79
N ALA A 13 2.30 -12.32 4.86
CA ALA A 13 1.58 -13.36 5.60
C ALA A 13 0.30 -12.80 6.24
N THR A 14 0.34 -11.58 6.81
CA THR A 14 -0.87 -10.92 7.34
C THR A 14 -1.88 -10.63 6.23
N CYS A 15 -1.42 -10.15 5.06
CA CYS A 15 -2.29 -9.94 3.91
C CYS A 15 -2.98 -11.25 3.49
N ALA A 16 -2.20 -12.33 3.32
CA ALA A 16 -2.72 -13.65 2.96
C ALA A 16 -3.72 -14.19 4.00
N ASP A 17 -3.43 -13.99 5.29
CA ASP A 17 -4.31 -14.38 6.38
C ASP A 17 -5.65 -13.64 6.35
N VAL A 18 -5.64 -12.32 6.16
CA VAL A 18 -6.86 -11.52 6.06
C VAL A 18 -7.66 -11.90 4.81
N LEU A 19 -7.00 -12.10 3.66
CA LEU A 19 -7.63 -12.54 2.42
C LEU A 19 -8.36 -13.87 2.58
N ALA A 20 -7.72 -14.83 3.25
CA ALA A 20 -8.30 -16.15 3.51
C ALA A 20 -9.44 -16.07 4.52
N THR A 21 -9.20 -15.49 5.69
CA THR A 21 -10.17 -15.44 6.79
C THR A 21 -11.45 -14.69 6.42
N ARG A 22 -11.36 -13.71 5.54
CA ARG A 22 -12.52 -12.94 5.03
C ARG A 22 -13.09 -13.48 3.72
N GLU A 23 -12.58 -14.61 3.24
CA GLU A 23 -13.00 -15.25 1.99
C GLU A 23 -13.04 -14.28 0.81
N ILE A 24 -11.98 -13.47 0.70
CA ILE A 24 -11.86 -12.47 -0.38
C ILE A 24 -11.50 -13.16 -1.70
N ALA A 25 -10.76 -14.27 -1.65
CA ALA A 25 -10.38 -15.07 -2.81
C ALA A 25 -10.61 -16.56 -2.52
N ASN A 26 -10.88 -17.37 -3.56
CA ASN A 26 -10.99 -18.83 -3.41
C ASN A 26 -9.63 -19.48 -3.14
N GLU A 27 -8.59 -18.93 -3.78
CA GLU A 27 -7.19 -19.36 -3.60
C GLU A 27 -6.30 -18.16 -3.37
N VAL A 28 -5.48 -18.23 -2.32
CA VAL A 28 -4.43 -17.27 -2.01
C VAL A 28 -3.08 -17.97 -2.15
N VAL A 29 -2.27 -17.54 -3.12
CA VAL A 29 -0.91 -18.07 -3.33
C VAL A 29 0.09 -17.14 -2.66
N LEU A 30 0.90 -17.67 -1.75
CA LEU A 30 1.97 -16.95 -1.07
C LEU A 30 3.32 -17.40 -1.67
N VAL A 31 4.11 -16.47 -2.17
CA VAL A 31 5.41 -16.74 -2.81
C VAL A 31 6.54 -16.12 -2.00
N ASP A 32 7.62 -16.85 -1.79
CA ASP A 32 8.87 -16.31 -1.24
C ASP A 32 10.08 -16.97 -1.91
N ILE A 33 11.24 -16.32 -1.84
CA ILE A 33 12.50 -16.88 -2.29
C ILE A 33 13.15 -17.80 -1.25
N LYS A 34 12.78 -17.62 0.03
CA LYS A 34 13.33 -18.40 1.14
C LYS A 34 12.56 -19.73 1.25
N GLU A 35 13.30 -20.82 1.07
CA GLU A 35 12.74 -22.17 1.10
C GLU A 35 11.92 -22.45 2.38
N GLY A 36 10.72 -23.00 2.20
CA GLY A 36 9.83 -23.44 3.25
C GLY A 36 9.05 -22.31 3.97
N VAL A 37 9.42 -21.04 3.79
CA VAL A 37 8.79 -19.93 4.54
C VAL A 37 7.35 -19.68 4.07
N ALA A 38 7.16 -19.61 2.76
CA ALA A 38 5.82 -19.42 2.19
C ALA A 38 4.94 -20.64 2.45
N GLU A 39 5.47 -21.83 2.25
CA GLU A 39 4.79 -23.11 2.45
C GLU A 39 4.33 -23.26 3.92
N GLY A 40 5.24 -23.00 4.87
CA GLY A 40 4.93 -23.11 6.30
C GLY A 40 3.85 -22.13 6.73
N LYS A 41 3.95 -20.86 6.33
CA LYS A 41 2.94 -19.84 6.67
C LYS A 41 1.60 -20.08 6.01
N ALA A 42 1.57 -20.48 4.75
CA ALA A 42 0.34 -20.82 4.05
C ALA A 42 -0.34 -22.05 4.67
N LEU A 43 0.46 -23.05 5.09
CA LEU A 43 -0.06 -24.23 5.77
C LEU A 43 -0.67 -23.87 7.13
N ASP A 44 0.00 -23.04 7.93
CA ASP A 44 -0.50 -22.57 9.22
C ASP A 44 -1.82 -21.79 9.07
N ILE A 45 -1.89 -20.86 8.09
CA ILE A 45 -3.12 -20.14 7.76
C ILE A 45 -4.22 -21.14 7.35
N TRP A 46 -3.91 -22.14 6.51
CA TRP A 46 -4.90 -23.15 6.09
C TRP A 46 -5.39 -24.00 7.24
N GLN A 47 -4.55 -24.38 8.19
CA GLN A 47 -4.92 -25.14 9.38
C GLN A 47 -5.86 -24.37 10.32
N LYS A 48 -5.89 -23.04 10.20
CA LYS A 48 -6.82 -22.17 10.92
C LYS A 48 -8.25 -22.23 10.33
N ALA A 49 -8.40 -22.64 9.07
CA ALA A 49 -9.68 -22.65 8.37
C ALA A 49 -10.81 -23.41 9.11
N PRO A 50 -10.62 -24.65 9.61
CA PRO A 50 -11.68 -25.37 10.33
C PRO A 50 -12.00 -24.75 11.70
N ILE A 51 -11.12 -23.92 12.26
CA ILE A 51 -11.31 -23.27 13.57
C ILE A 51 -12.14 -21.99 13.41
N ILE A 52 -11.81 -21.18 12.41
CA ILE A 52 -12.45 -19.88 12.17
C ILE A 52 -13.69 -20.02 11.29
N GLY A 53 -13.73 -21.03 10.42
CA GLY A 53 -14.85 -21.30 9.52
C GLY A 53 -14.76 -20.54 8.20
N TYR A 54 -13.73 -20.83 7.38
CA TYR A 54 -13.61 -20.32 6.02
C TYR A 54 -13.10 -21.40 5.06
N ASP A 55 -13.39 -21.25 3.76
CA ASP A 55 -13.06 -22.23 2.72
C ASP A 55 -11.91 -21.76 1.79
N SER A 56 -11.46 -20.52 1.88
CA SER A 56 -10.35 -19.98 1.06
C SER A 56 -9.09 -20.82 1.24
N ARG A 57 -8.57 -21.39 0.14
CA ARG A 57 -7.35 -22.19 0.14
C ARG A 57 -6.11 -21.30 0.13
N THR A 58 -5.19 -21.49 1.07
CA THR A 58 -3.86 -20.90 1.06
C THR A 58 -2.81 -21.91 0.58
N VAL A 59 -1.93 -21.48 -0.33
CA VAL A 59 -0.86 -22.30 -0.89
C VAL A 59 0.43 -21.49 -0.86
N GLY A 60 1.48 -22.05 -0.27
CA GLY A 60 2.81 -21.44 -0.29
C GLY A 60 3.72 -22.12 -1.31
N VAL A 61 4.57 -21.35 -1.95
CA VAL A 61 5.56 -21.84 -2.90
C VAL A 61 6.87 -21.08 -2.80
N THR A 62 7.97 -21.79 -2.93
CA THR A 62 9.32 -21.20 -2.97
C THR A 62 9.72 -20.94 -4.43
N ASN A 63 9.86 -19.66 -4.79
CA ASN A 63 10.33 -19.19 -6.10
C ASN A 63 9.63 -19.83 -7.33
N ASP A 64 8.44 -20.37 -7.14
CA ASP A 64 7.62 -20.98 -8.20
C ASP A 64 6.51 -20.04 -8.66
N TYR A 65 6.84 -19.16 -9.60
CA TYR A 65 5.89 -18.21 -10.17
C TYR A 65 4.89 -18.87 -11.14
N ALA A 66 5.15 -20.06 -11.63
CA ALA A 66 4.17 -20.79 -12.46
C ALA A 66 2.88 -21.06 -11.66
N ARG A 67 2.98 -21.24 -10.35
CA ARG A 67 1.82 -21.43 -9.46
C ARG A 67 0.94 -20.19 -9.34
N THR A 68 1.50 -19.00 -9.63
CA THR A 68 0.77 -17.73 -9.61
C THR A 68 -0.05 -17.49 -10.88
N ALA A 69 0.10 -18.31 -11.91
CA ALA A 69 -0.54 -18.11 -13.21
C ALA A 69 -2.06 -17.93 -13.06
N GLY A 70 -2.59 -16.93 -13.79
CA GLY A 70 -4.01 -16.60 -13.78
C GLY A 70 -4.49 -15.87 -12.53
N SER A 71 -3.59 -15.23 -11.76
CA SER A 71 -4.00 -14.36 -10.66
C SER A 71 -4.70 -13.12 -11.18
N GLU A 72 -5.82 -12.76 -10.55
CA GLU A 72 -6.58 -11.54 -10.86
C GLU A 72 -5.93 -10.31 -10.22
N VAL A 73 -5.40 -10.48 -9.01
CA VAL A 73 -4.67 -9.44 -8.26
C VAL A 73 -3.38 -10.04 -7.71
N VAL A 74 -2.30 -9.28 -7.82
CA VAL A 74 -1.01 -9.61 -7.20
C VAL A 74 -0.58 -8.49 -6.26
N VAL A 75 -0.27 -8.85 -5.02
CA VAL A 75 0.24 -7.93 -3.99
C VAL A 75 1.74 -8.17 -3.83
N ILE A 76 2.56 -7.15 -4.08
CA ILE A 76 4.03 -7.22 -3.96
C ILE A 76 4.43 -6.60 -2.63
N THR A 77 4.85 -7.45 -1.68
CA THR A 77 5.36 -7.03 -0.38
C THR A 77 6.86 -7.33 -0.23
N SER A 78 7.48 -7.83 -1.29
CA SER A 78 8.90 -8.20 -1.33
C SER A 78 9.79 -6.98 -1.20
N GLY A 79 10.81 -7.06 -0.38
CA GLY A 79 11.80 -6.02 -0.17
C GLY A 79 12.56 -6.24 1.12
N LEU A 80 13.68 -5.57 1.26
CA LEU A 80 14.49 -5.60 2.47
C LEU A 80 14.16 -4.38 3.35
N PRO A 81 14.05 -4.55 4.67
CA PRO A 81 14.05 -3.43 5.58
C PRO A 81 15.43 -2.77 5.59
N ARG A 82 15.50 -1.47 5.92
CA ARG A 82 16.77 -0.77 6.06
C ARG A 82 17.60 -1.43 7.18
N LYS A 83 18.84 -1.81 6.85
CA LYS A 83 19.79 -2.39 7.79
C LYS A 83 20.72 -1.31 8.35
N PRO A 84 21.29 -1.49 9.56
CA PRO A 84 22.32 -0.61 10.07
C PRO A 84 23.49 -0.49 9.08
N GLY A 85 23.93 0.74 8.82
CA GLY A 85 25.01 1.04 7.87
C GLY A 85 24.59 1.14 6.42
N MET A 86 23.34 0.80 6.06
CA MET A 86 22.82 0.96 4.71
C MET A 86 22.38 2.40 4.47
N SER A 87 22.87 3.02 3.40
CA SER A 87 22.40 4.34 2.95
C SER A 87 20.95 4.26 2.44
N ARG A 88 20.32 5.44 2.23
CA ARG A 88 19.01 5.52 1.58
C ARG A 88 19.08 5.01 0.15
N ASP A 89 20.13 5.37 -0.57
CA ASP A 89 20.32 5.02 -1.96
C ASP A 89 20.58 3.51 -2.15
N ASP A 90 21.34 2.88 -1.26
CA ASP A 90 21.53 1.44 -1.26
C ASP A 90 20.22 0.69 -1.08
N LEU A 91 19.35 1.18 -0.19
CA LEU A 91 18.03 0.59 0.03
C LEU A 91 17.13 0.72 -1.21
N ILE A 92 17.13 1.91 -1.84
CA ILE A 92 16.36 2.17 -3.06
C ILE A 92 16.83 1.24 -4.18
N ALA A 93 18.13 1.18 -4.45
CA ALA A 93 18.70 0.34 -5.50
C ALA A 93 18.40 -1.14 -5.28
N THR A 94 18.58 -1.63 -4.05
CA THR A 94 18.32 -3.03 -3.71
C THR A 94 16.84 -3.37 -3.89
N ASN A 95 15.94 -2.57 -3.34
CA ASN A 95 14.50 -2.85 -3.42
C ASN A 95 13.95 -2.65 -4.83
N ALA A 96 14.48 -1.70 -5.61
CA ALA A 96 14.13 -1.54 -7.02
C ALA A 96 14.49 -2.79 -7.85
N GLY A 97 15.66 -3.37 -7.63
CA GLY A 97 16.06 -4.64 -8.25
C GLY A 97 15.13 -5.80 -7.89
N ILE A 98 14.74 -5.90 -6.62
CA ILE A 98 13.79 -6.92 -6.15
C ILE A 98 12.42 -6.71 -6.80
N VAL A 99 11.86 -5.50 -6.74
CA VAL A 99 10.53 -5.18 -7.31
C VAL A 99 10.52 -5.39 -8.82
N LYS A 100 11.59 -5.01 -9.53
CA LYS A 100 11.75 -5.28 -10.96
C LYS A 100 11.66 -6.76 -11.25
N SER A 101 12.51 -7.59 -10.63
CA SER A 101 12.54 -9.03 -10.84
C SER A 101 11.19 -9.70 -10.53
N VAL A 102 10.56 -9.33 -9.40
CA VAL A 102 9.23 -9.85 -9.02
C VAL A 102 8.18 -9.46 -10.05
N THR A 103 8.17 -8.19 -10.49
CA THR A 103 7.18 -7.71 -11.46
C THR A 103 7.34 -8.39 -12.81
N GLU A 104 8.55 -8.63 -13.29
CA GLU A 104 8.82 -9.40 -14.51
C GLU A 104 8.21 -10.81 -14.44
N GLN A 105 8.40 -11.51 -13.33
CA GLN A 105 7.81 -12.83 -13.11
C GLN A 105 6.28 -12.78 -13.04
N VAL A 106 5.72 -11.79 -12.34
CA VAL A 106 4.28 -11.61 -12.22
C VAL A 106 3.63 -11.40 -13.58
N VAL A 107 4.16 -10.50 -14.40
CA VAL A 107 3.62 -10.20 -15.73
C VAL A 107 3.76 -11.40 -16.69
N ALA A 108 4.85 -12.15 -16.58
CA ALA A 108 5.06 -13.35 -17.39
C ALA A 108 4.00 -14.44 -17.15
N HIS A 109 3.50 -14.59 -15.90
CA HIS A 109 2.55 -15.63 -15.53
C HIS A 109 1.11 -15.14 -15.39
N SER A 110 0.92 -13.85 -15.12
CA SER A 110 -0.39 -13.21 -14.94
C SER A 110 -0.45 -11.83 -15.63
N PRO A 111 -0.39 -11.79 -16.98
CA PRO A 111 -0.24 -10.55 -17.74
C PRO A 111 -1.41 -9.56 -17.61
N ASN A 112 -2.55 -10.02 -17.14
CA ASN A 112 -3.75 -9.21 -16.95
C ASN A 112 -3.99 -8.82 -15.49
N ALA A 113 -3.15 -9.26 -14.56
CA ALA A 113 -3.32 -9.00 -13.14
C ALA A 113 -3.27 -7.50 -12.81
N ILE A 114 -4.02 -7.11 -11.80
CA ILE A 114 -3.85 -5.83 -11.13
C ILE A 114 -2.74 -6.00 -10.09
N ILE A 115 -1.77 -5.08 -10.10
CA ILE A 115 -0.59 -5.13 -9.23
C ILE A 115 -0.70 -4.06 -8.15
N ILE A 116 -0.69 -4.48 -6.89
CA ILE A 116 -0.64 -3.61 -5.71
C ILE A 116 0.75 -3.69 -5.09
N VAL A 117 1.47 -2.58 -5.05
CA VAL A 117 2.80 -2.50 -4.45
C VAL A 117 2.69 -2.07 -2.99
N VAL A 118 3.41 -2.79 -2.12
CA VAL A 118 3.51 -2.49 -0.67
C VAL A 118 4.97 -2.25 -0.26
N SER A 119 5.92 -2.65 -1.10
CA SER A 119 7.35 -2.51 -0.88
C SER A 119 7.78 -1.05 -0.71
N ASN A 120 8.75 -0.81 0.18
CA ASN A 120 9.26 0.54 0.46
C ASN A 120 10.65 0.80 -0.16
N PRO A 121 10.96 2.06 -0.50
CA PRO A 121 10.12 3.28 -0.43
C PRO A 121 8.95 3.23 -1.42
N LEU A 122 7.70 3.36 -0.88
CA LEU A 122 6.51 2.94 -1.62
C LEU A 122 6.33 3.64 -2.96
N ASP A 123 6.41 4.97 -2.98
CA ASP A 123 6.10 5.75 -4.19
C ASP A 123 7.07 5.39 -5.32
N VAL A 124 8.35 5.23 -5.00
CA VAL A 124 9.39 4.85 -5.96
C VAL A 124 9.34 3.37 -6.34
N MET A 125 8.95 2.50 -5.43
CA MET A 125 8.74 1.08 -5.77
C MET A 125 7.51 0.88 -6.65
N THR A 126 6.47 1.70 -6.46
CA THR A 126 5.31 1.74 -7.38
C THR A 126 5.72 2.22 -8.78
N TYR A 127 6.54 3.27 -8.84
CA TYR A 127 7.14 3.74 -10.10
C TYR A 127 7.95 2.62 -10.78
N GLN A 128 8.85 1.95 -10.06
CA GLN A 128 9.64 0.83 -10.60
C GLN A 128 8.76 -0.32 -11.12
N ALA A 129 7.74 -0.70 -10.37
CA ALA A 129 6.82 -1.75 -10.78
C ALA A 129 6.06 -1.38 -12.06
N HIS A 130 5.57 -0.13 -12.17
CA HIS A 130 4.84 0.33 -13.35
C HIS A 130 5.74 0.39 -14.59
N LEU A 131 6.96 0.91 -14.49
CA LEU A 131 7.94 0.89 -15.57
C LEU A 131 8.22 -0.54 -16.07
N THR A 132 8.31 -1.49 -15.15
CA THR A 132 8.61 -2.89 -15.46
C THR A 132 7.41 -3.61 -16.05
N ALA A 133 6.23 -3.42 -15.48
CA ALA A 133 5.01 -4.10 -15.89
C ALA A 133 4.52 -3.68 -17.27
N LYS A 134 4.75 -2.42 -17.67
CA LYS A 134 4.26 -1.83 -18.93
C LYS A 134 2.74 -1.99 -19.10
N LEU A 135 2.02 -2.01 -17.98
CA LEU A 135 0.56 -2.03 -17.93
C LEU A 135 0.04 -0.59 -17.75
N PRO A 136 -1.24 -0.31 -18.02
CA PRO A 136 -1.84 0.98 -17.69
C PRO A 136 -1.73 1.29 -16.19
N ARG A 137 -1.64 2.60 -15.84
CA ARG A 137 -1.54 3.05 -14.44
C ARG A 137 -2.70 2.58 -13.55
N GLU A 138 -3.85 2.35 -14.17
CA GLU A 138 -5.05 1.83 -13.50
C GLU A 138 -4.86 0.42 -12.95
N LYS A 139 -3.86 -0.29 -13.45
CA LYS A 139 -3.54 -1.67 -13.04
C LYS A 139 -2.28 -1.81 -12.18
N VAL A 140 -1.49 -0.74 -11.99
CA VAL A 140 -0.26 -0.77 -11.18
C VAL A 140 -0.24 0.43 -10.25
N PHE A 141 -0.46 0.21 -8.98
CA PHE A 141 -0.53 1.27 -7.98
C PHE A 141 -0.09 0.77 -6.60
N GLY A 142 0.16 1.70 -5.68
CA GLY A 142 0.73 1.44 -4.36
C GLY A 142 -0.25 1.58 -3.21
N MET A 143 -0.09 0.73 -2.20
CA MET A 143 -0.76 0.81 -0.91
C MET A 143 0.00 1.79 -0.02
N ALA A 144 -0.51 3.02 0.13
CA ALA A 144 0.11 4.10 0.89
C ALA A 144 -0.90 4.83 1.77
N GLY A 145 -1.60 5.78 1.18
CA GLY A 145 -2.53 6.66 1.90
C GLY A 145 -3.65 5.92 2.63
N ILE A 146 -4.07 4.75 2.19
CA ILE A 146 -5.04 3.92 2.91
C ILE A 146 -4.54 3.53 4.30
N LEU A 147 -3.23 3.21 4.44
CA LEU A 147 -2.62 2.92 5.73
C LEU A 147 -2.45 4.18 6.59
N ASP A 148 -1.96 5.27 6.01
CA ASP A 148 -1.78 6.54 6.71
C ASP A 148 -3.14 7.08 7.21
N THR A 149 -4.17 6.97 6.37
CA THR A 149 -5.55 7.30 6.74
C THR A 149 -6.07 6.41 7.88
N ALA A 150 -5.75 5.11 7.87
CA ALA A 150 -6.16 4.20 8.94
C ALA A 150 -5.51 4.57 10.29
N ARG A 151 -4.23 4.95 10.29
CA ARG A 151 -3.54 5.47 11.49
C ARG A 151 -4.19 6.75 12.02
N TYR A 152 -4.43 7.70 11.13
CA TYR A 152 -5.09 8.97 11.46
C TYR A 152 -6.47 8.74 12.07
N ARG A 153 -7.29 7.87 11.47
CA ARG A 153 -8.59 7.48 12.00
C ARG A 153 -8.51 6.83 13.39
N ALA A 154 -7.52 5.96 13.60
CA ALA A 154 -7.33 5.31 14.90
C ALA A 154 -6.97 6.32 16.00
N PHE A 155 -6.08 7.26 15.72
CA PHE A 155 -5.70 8.31 16.67
C PHE A 155 -6.82 9.31 16.95
N LEU A 156 -7.62 9.66 15.93
CA LEU A 156 -8.83 10.47 16.12
C LEU A 156 -9.86 9.73 16.97
N ALA A 157 -10.07 8.43 16.71
CA ALA A 157 -11.00 7.62 17.49
C ALA A 157 -10.62 7.55 18.97
N GLU A 158 -9.32 7.40 19.27
CA GLU A 158 -8.76 7.44 20.62
C GLU A 158 -9.02 8.80 21.29
N ALA A 159 -8.68 9.89 20.59
CA ALA A 159 -8.79 11.25 21.13
C ALA A 159 -10.24 11.72 21.36
N LEU A 160 -11.17 11.27 20.53
CA LEU A 160 -12.59 11.62 20.60
C LEU A 160 -13.43 10.60 21.37
N ASN A 161 -12.85 9.47 21.74
CA ASN A 161 -13.55 8.32 22.37
C ASN A 161 -14.78 7.87 21.56
N VAL A 162 -14.57 7.67 20.24
CA VAL A 162 -15.61 7.22 19.30
C VAL A 162 -15.15 5.98 18.54
N SER A 163 -16.08 5.29 17.87
CA SER A 163 -15.73 4.18 17.00
C SER A 163 -14.89 4.64 15.80
N PRO A 164 -13.76 3.97 15.46
CA PRO A 164 -13.02 4.29 14.25
C PRO A 164 -13.82 4.01 12.96
N LYS A 165 -14.94 3.25 13.04
CA LYS A 165 -15.84 3.02 11.91
C LYS A 165 -16.59 4.28 11.48
N ASP A 166 -16.84 5.20 12.41
CA ASP A 166 -17.61 6.42 12.14
C ASP A 166 -16.73 7.54 11.56
N ILE A 167 -15.41 7.37 11.53
CA ILE A 167 -14.49 8.38 11.03
C ILE A 167 -14.25 8.15 9.54
N GLN A 168 -14.52 9.18 8.74
CA GLN A 168 -14.14 9.24 7.32
C GLN A 168 -13.03 10.28 7.17
N ALA A 169 -11.95 9.89 6.51
CA ALA A 169 -10.80 10.76 6.32
C ALA A 169 -10.07 10.44 5.01
N VAL A 170 -9.31 11.39 4.52
CA VAL A 170 -8.45 11.24 3.33
C VAL A 170 -7.10 11.86 3.63
N LEU A 171 -6.03 11.09 3.44
CA LEU A 171 -4.66 11.58 3.42
C LEU A 171 -4.09 11.31 2.03
N MET A 172 -3.39 12.27 1.45
CA MET A 172 -2.81 12.17 0.12
C MET A 172 -1.32 12.53 0.13
N GLY A 173 -0.70 12.66 -1.05
CA GLY A 173 0.73 12.95 -1.17
C GLY A 173 1.61 11.72 -1.07
N GLY A 174 2.92 11.89 -0.87
CA GLY A 174 3.89 10.81 -0.68
C GLY A 174 3.68 10.06 0.64
N HIS A 175 4.06 8.79 0.65
CA HIS A 175 3.94 7.97 1.85
C HIS A 175 4.98 8.35 2.92
N GLY A 176 4.53 8.55 4.15
CA GLY A 176 5.36 8.88 5.31
C GLY A 176 5.40 10.37 5.64
N ASP A 177 6.60 10.92 5.88
CA ASP A 177 6.78 12.26 6.46
C ASP A 177 6.20 13.40 5.62
N THR A 178 6.02 13.21 4.32
CA THR A 178 5.49 14.22 3.38
C THR A 178 4.02 13.99 3.01
N MET A 179 3.30 13.15 3.76
CA MET A 179 1.86 12.98 3.56
C MET A 179 1.12 14.30 3.75
N VAL A 180 0.02 14.45 3.03
CA VAL A 180 -0.85 15.64 3.08
C VAL A 180 -2.16 15.26 3.77
N PRO A 181 -2.32 15.59 5.06
CA PRO A 181 -3.59 15.39 5.76
C PRO A 181 -4.63 16.42 5.33
N LEU A 182 -5.87 16.02 5.28
CA LEU A 182 -6.97 16.86 4.85
C LEU A 182 -8.07 16.93 5.94
N PRO A 183 -7.87 17.72 7.03
CA PRO A 183 -8.87 17.87 8.07
C PRO A 183 -10.22 18.37 7.57
N ARG A 184 -10.24 19.22 6.55
CA ARG A 184 -11.49 19.72 5.92
C ARG A 184 -12.32 18.62 5.27
N TYR A 185 -11.70 17.50 4.91
CA TYR A 185 -12.34 16.31 4.35
C TYR A 185 -12.45 15.17 5.37
N THR A 186 -12.28 15.48 6.66
CA THR A 186 -12.38 14.50 7.75
C THR A 186 -13.65 14.74 8.55
N THR A 187 -14.47 13.69 8.67
CA THR A 187 -15.72 13.73 9.41
C THR A 187 -15.86 12.57 10.38
N VAL A 188 -16.67 12.76 11.42
CA VAL A 188 -17.09 11.73 12.38
C VAL A 188 -18.61 11.65 12.34
N GLY A 189 -19.15 10.57 11.80
CA GLY A 189 -20.60 10.45 11.61
C GLY A 189 -21.21 11.57 10.76
N GLY A 190 -20.43 12.14 9.82
CA GLY A 190 -20.84 13.28 8.98
C GLY A 190 -20.56 14.65 9.59
N ILE A 191 -20.14 14.74 10.86
CA ILE A 191 -19.78 16.00 11.52
C ILE A 191 -18.31 16.33 11.19
N PRO A 192 -17.99 17.54 10.72
CA PRO A 192 -16.60 17.96 10.50
C PRO A 192 -15.75 17.77 11.75
N VAL A 193 -14.57 17.18 11.61
CA VAL A 193 -13.68 16.91 12.75
C VAL A 193 -13.26 18.20 13.47
N THR A 194 -13.20 19.32 12.76
CA THR A 194 -12.86 20.64 13.27
C THR A 194 -13.88 21.23 14.25
N GLU A 195 -15.10 20.67 14.29
CA GLU A 195 -16.13 21.04 15.27
C GLU A 195 -16.02 20.20 16.55
N LEU A 196 -15.29 19.09 16.52
CA LEU A 196 -15.23 18.11 17.61
C LEU A 196 -13.93 18.15 18.41
N ILE A 197 -12.87 18.70 17.84
CA ILE A 197 -11.54 18.73 18.45
C ILE A 197 -10.85 20.07 18.17
N SER A 198 -10.05 20.57 19.13
CA SER A 198 -9.31 21.81 18.92
C SER A 198 -8.21 21.64 17.88
N LYS A 199 -7.83 22.75 17.23
CA LYS A 199 -6.78 22.75 16.21
C LYS A 199 -5.47 22.18 16.75
N GLU A 200 -5.07 22.54 17.95
CA GLU A 200 -3.80 22.12 18.57
C GLU A 200 -3.76 20.59 18.75
N LYS A 201 -4.87 20.00 19.20
CA LYS A 201 -4.97 18.54 19.34
C LYS A 201 -4.98 17.83 17.97
N LEU A 202 -5.69 18.43 17.01
CA LEU A 202 -5.74 17.89 15.65
C LEU A 202 -4.35 17.91 14.99
N ASP A 203 -3.61 19.01 15.11
CA ASP A 203 -2.25 19.14 14.60
C ASP A 203 -1.29 18.12 15.26
N ALA A 204 -1.43 17.88 16.56
CA ALA A 204 -0.65 16.85 17.27
C ALA A 204 -0.96 15.42 16.73
N ILE A 205 -2.23 15.12 16.44
CA ILE A 205 -2.64 13.84 15.84
C ILE A 205 -2.08 13.69 14.42
N VAL A 206 -2.13 14.74 13.62
CA VAL A 206 -1.54 14.77 12.29
C VAL A 206 -0.04 14.47 12.35
N GLN A 207 0.68 15.15 13.25
CA GLN A 207 2.11 14.92 13.44
C GLN A 207 2.42 13.48 13.89
N ARG A 208 1.65 12.94 14.86
CA ARG A 208 1.78 11.55 15.29
C ARG A 208 1.51 10.57 14.15
N THR A 209 0.54 10.87 13.28
CA THR A 209 0.23 10.04 12.11
C THR A 209 1.41 9.97 11.15
N ALA A 210 2.03 11.10 10.82
CA ALA A 210 3.23 11.14 9.97
C ALA A 210 4.38 10.31 10.54
N GLN A 211 4.55 10.33 11.85
CA GLN A 211 5.58 9.58 12.59
C GLN A 211 5.16 8.15 12.94
N GLY A 212 3.95 7.72 12.63
CA GLY A 212 3.36 6.46 13.09
C GLY A 212 4.16 5.21 12.71
N GLY A 213 4.84 5.22 11.56
CA GLY A 213 5.76 4.14 11.19
C GLY A 213 6.97 4.06 12.12
N GLY A 214 7.59 5.20 12.43
CA GLY A 214 8.73 5.31 13.33
C GLY A 214 8.36 4.98 14.78
N GLU A 215 7.17 5.38 15.25
CA GLU A 215 6.64 5.03 16.58
C GLU A 215 6.59 3.50 16.76
N LEU A 216 6.07 2.78 15.77
CA LEU A 216 6.00 1.31 15.81
C LEU A 216 7.38 0.65 15.76
N VAL A 217 8.30 1.15 14.94
CA VAL A 217 9.68 0.64 14.93
C VAL A 217 10.36 0.82 16.29
N LYS A 218 10.14 1.96 16.96
CA LYS A 218 10.68 2.21 18.30
C LYS A 218 10.10 1.25 19.35
N LEU A 219 8.82 0.91 19.25
CA LEU A 219 8.13 0.03 20.20
C LEU A 219 8.41 -1.46 19.94
N MET A 220 8.46 -1.88 18.68
CA MET A 220 8.51 -3.29 18.29
C MET A 220 9.90 -3.75 17.83
N GLY A 221 10.84 -2.82 17.59
CA GLY A 221 12.14 -3.13 16.97
C GLY A 221 12.09 -3.46 15.49
N THR A 222 10.92 -3.38 14.87
CA THR A 222 10.68 -3.69 13.46
C THR A 222 9.48 -2.91 12.91
N SER A 223 9.32 -2.92 11.59
CA SER A 223 8.20 -2.24 10.92
C SER A 223 6.85 -2.90 11.25
N ALA A 224 5.77 -2.12 11.18
CA ALA A 224 4.40 -2.62 11.28
C ALA A 224 4.09 -3.68 10.22
N TRP A 225 3.22 -4.63 10.53
CA TRP A 225 2.76 -5.64 9.57
C TRP A 225 1.25 -5.90 9.59
N TYR A 226 0.57 -5.81 10.74
CA TYR A 226 -0.88 -6.07 10.82
C TYR A 226 -1.68 -5.06 10.01
N ALA A 227 -1.50 -3.78 10.25
CA ALA A 227 -2.24 -2.73 9.56
C ALA A 227 -1.89 -2.65 8.04
N PRO A 228 -0.61 -2.69 7.61
CA PRO A 228 -0.30 -2.71 6.18
C PRO A 228 -0.83 -3.95 5.45
N GLY A 229 -0.76 -5.14 6.07
CA GLY A 229 -1.31 -6.35 5.48
C GLY A 229 -2.83 -6.28 5.34
N ALA A 230 -3.53 -5.77 6.37
CA ALA A 230 -4.98 -5.57 6.31
C ALA A 230 -5.39 -4.48 5.30
N ALA A 231 -4.61 -3.39 5.17
CA ALA A 231 -4.85 -2.34 4.20
C ALA A 231 -4.73 -2.86 2.76
N ALA A 232 -3.69 -3.65 2.46
CA ALA A 232 -3.52 -4.29 1.17
C ALA A 232 -4.69 -5.25 0.87
N ALA A 233 -5.09 -6.09 1.83
CA ALA A 233 -6.23 -7.00 1.68
C ALA A 233 -7.55 -6.24 1.45
N GLN A 234 -7.75 -5.06 2.06
CA GLN A 234 -8.92 -4.21 1.83
C GLN A 234 -8.95 -3.66 0.40
N MET A 235 -7.80 -3.31 -0.18
CA MET A 235 -7.71 -2.91 -1.59
C MET A 235 -8.06 -4.08 -2.51
N VAL A 236 -7.51 -5.27 -2.24
CA VAL A 236 -7.86 -6.50 -2.98
C VAL A 236 -9.37 -6.75 -2.92
N GLU A 237 -9.98 -6.66 -1.74
CA GLU A 237 -11.43 -6.86 -1.57
C GLU A 237 -12.26 -5.88 -2.41
N ALA A 238 -11.86 -4.61 -2.45
CA ALA A 238 -12.54 -3.59 -3.26
C ALA A 238 -12.51 -3.92 -4.75
N ILE A 239 -11.41 -4.50 -5.23
CA ILE A 239 -11.23 -4.93 -6.62
C ILE A 239 -12.07 -6.17 -6.91
N VAL A 240 -11.85 -7.25 -6.18
CA VAL A 240 -12.43 -8.56 -6.50
C VAL A 240 -13.94 -8.62 -6.30
N ARG A 241 -14.48 -7.78 -5.41
CA ARG A 241 -15.92 -7.64 -5.17
C ARG A 241 -16.56 -6.45 -5.88
N ASP A 242 -15.82 -5.76 -6.76
CA ASP A 242 -16.25 -4.54 -7.47
C ASP A 242 -16.94 -3.52 -6.54
N GLN A 243 -16.34 -3.26 -5.37
CA GLN A 243 -16.99 -2.44 -4.34
C GLN A 243 -16.96 -0.95 -4.67
N ARG A 244 -16.14 -0.51 -5.61
CA ARG A 244 -15.98 0.90 -6.01
C ARG A 244 -15.71 1.83 -4.83
N ARG A 245 -14.82 1.39 -3.94
CA ARG A 245 -14.44 2.13 -2.75
C ARG A 245 -13.58 3.34 -3.10
N VAL A 246 -13.76 4.39 -2.32
CA VAL A 246 -12.88 5.55 -2.40
C VAL A 246 -11.72 5.34 -1.43
N PHE A 247 -10.51 5.21 -1.98
CA PHE A 247 -9.28 5.05 -1.21
C PHE A 247 -8.18 5.98 -1.73
N PRO A 248 -7.32 6.53 -0.86
CA PRO A 248 -6.08 7.14 -1.31
C PRO A 248 -5.06 6.06 -1.64
N VAL A 249 -4.66 6.00 -2.90
CA VAL A 249 -3.64 5.07 -3.41
C VAL A 249 -2.53 5.85 -4.11
N CYS A 250 -1.31 5.31 -4.11
CA CYS A 250 -0.21 5.86 -4.86
C CYS A 250 -0.27 5.40 -6.31
N LEU A 251 -0.32 6.36 -7.25
CA LEU A 251 -0.30 6.08 -8.68
C LEU A 251 0.37 7.23 -9.43
N GLU A 252 0.71 7.00 -10.70
CA GLU A 252 1.17 8.08 -11.57
C GLU A 252 0.06 9.11 -11.78
N LEU A 253 0.33 10.38 -11.47
CA LEU A 253 -0.55 11.48 -11.81
C LEU A 253 -0.28 11.92 -13.26
N GLN A 254 -1.33 12.10 -14.04
CA GLN A 254 -1.29 12.43 -15.47
C GLN A 254 -2.09 13.71 -15.76
N GLY A 255 -1.89 14.74 -14.96
CA GLY A 255 -2.53 16.04 -15.05
C GLY A 255 -3.37 16.43 -13.85
N GLU A 256 -3.77 15.45 -13.04
CA GLU A 256 -4.51 15.70 -11.81
C GLU A 256 -3.68 16.59 -10.88
N TYR A 257 -4.33 17.56 -10.25
CA TYR A 257 -3.69 18.60 -9.41
C TYR A 257 -2.60 19.42 -10.15
N GLY A 258 -2.58 19.40 -11.48
CA GLY A 258 -1.53 20.02 -12.31
C GLY A 258 -0.20 19.25 -12.29
N ILE A 259 -0.18 18.01 -11.79
CA ILE A 259 1.03 17.18 -11.65
C ILE A 259 1.04 16.11 -12.74
N ASN A 260 2.20 15.94 -13.41
CA ASN A 260 2.41 14.92 -14.43
C ASN A 260 3.64 14.08 -14.14
N GLY A 261 3.53 12.76 -14.34
CA GLY A 261 4.65 11.83 -14.29
C GLY A 261 5.27 11.64 -12.90
N VAL A 262 4.53 11.94 -11.83
CA VAL A 262 4.97 11.72 -10.44
C VAL A 262 4.01 10.79 -9.73
N TYR A 263 4.54 9.87 -8.95
CA TYR A 263 3.77 8.86 -8.20
C TYR A 263 3.42 9.40 -6.83
N LEU A 264 2.16 9.71 -6.62
CA LEU A 264 1.65 10.29 -5.37
C LEU A 264 0.34 9.64 -4.95
N GLY A 265 0.10 9.63 -3.66
CA GLY A 265 -1.18 9.24 -3.08
C GLY A 265 -2.27 10.24 -3.45
N ALA A 266 -3.32 9.77 -4.11
CA ALA A 266 -4.52 10.54 -4.43
C ALA A 266 -5.77 9.71 -4.15
N PRO A 267 -6.92 10.33 -3.80
CA PRO A 267 -8.17 9.60 -3.66
C PRO A 267 -8.63 9.10 -5.03
N VAL A 268 -8.95 7.81 -5.10
CA VAL A 268 -9.43 7.15 -6.31
C VAL A 268 -10.69 6.35 -6.04
N ILE A 269 -11.44 6.05 -7.08
CA ILE A 269 -12.44 4.98 -7.06
C ILE A 269 -11.74 3.70 -7.46
N LEU A 270 -11.73 2.71 -6.55
CA LEU A 270 -11.10 1.41 -6.75
C LEU A 270 -12.17 0.33 -6.90
N GLY A 271 -12.23 -0.29 -8.06
CA GLY A 271 -13.17 -1.34 -8.43
C GLY A 271 -12.51 -2.46 -9.23
N LYS A 272 -13.30 -3.30 -9.89
CA LYS A 272 -12.83 -4.52 -10.58
C LYS A 272 -11.79 -4.31 -11.67
N ASN A 273 -11.72 -3.11 -12.23
CA ASN A 273 -10.74 -2.76 -13.27
C ASN A 273 -9.45 -2.14 -12.69
N GLY A 274 -9.31 -2.08 -11.37
CA GLY A 274 -8.29 -1.33 -10.66
C GLY A 274 -8.74 0.09 -10.35
N VAL A 275 -7.92 1.09 -10.62
CA VAL A 275 -8.29 2.50 -10.47
C VAL A 275 -9.22 2.90 -11.60
N GLU A 276 -10.48 3.17 -11.29
CA GLU A 276 -11.47 3.57 -12.29
C GLU A 276 -11.48 5.09 -12.53
N ARG A 277 -11.13 5.88 -11.53
CA ARG A 277 -11.05 7.34 -11.62
C ARG A 277 -10.24 7.91 -10.46
N VAL A 278 -9.41 8.90 -10.73
CA VAL A 278 -8.83 9.79 -9.71
C VAL A 278 -9.85 10.88 -9.35
N ILE A 279 -10.03 11.16 -8.08
CA ILE A 279 -10.91 12.22 -7.58
C ILE A 279 -10.05 13.43 -7.27
N GLU A 280 -10.25 14.53 -7.99
CA GLU A 280 -9.58 15.79 -7.69
C GLU A 280 -10.36 16.58 -6.63
N LEU A 281 -9.73 16.78 -5.47
CA LEU A 281 -10.29 17.59 -4.38
C LEU A 281 -9.95 19.06 -4.58
N GLN A 282 -10.82 19.95 -4.11
CA GLN A 282 -10.55 21.38 -4.10
C GLN A 282 -9.64 21.72 -2.91
N LEU A 283 -8.34 21.72 -3.17
CA LEU A 283 -7.32 22.04 -2.16
C LEU A 283 -7.25 23.55 -1.94
N ASN A 284 -7.08 23.98 -0.68
CA ASN A 284 -6.73 25.36 -0.36
C ASN A 284 -5.22 25.61 -0.61
N ASP A 285 -4.76 26.84 -0.40
CA ASP A 285 -3.37 27.19 -0.72
C ASP A 285 -2.35 26.49 0.18
N GLU A 286 -2.67 26.25 1.46
CA GLU A 286 -1.83 25.51 2.39
C GLU A 286 -1.73 24.03 1.98
N GLU A 287 -2.83 23.40 1.64
CA GLU A 287 -2.89 22.00 1.17
C GLU A 287 -2.15 21.83 -0.17
N LYS A 288 -2.26 22.81 -1.09
CA LYS A 288 -1.49 22.83 -2.33
C LYS A 288 0.00 22.94 -2.08
N ALA A 289 0.42 23.81 -1.14
CA ALA A 289 1.83 23.97 -0.79
C ALA A 289 2.40 22.67 -0.17
N MET A 290 1.64 22.00 0.67
CA MET A 290 2.03 20.69 1.20
C MET A 290 2.14 19.64 0.09
N LEU A 291 1.19 19.60 -0.84
CA LEU A 291 1.23 18.65 -1.96
C LEU A 291 2.43 18.91 -2.88
N GLU A 292 2.77 20.18 -3.13
CA GLU A 292 3.94 20.55 -3.94
C GLU A 292 5.25 20.13 -3.24
N THR A 293 5.36 20.32 -1.94
CA THR A 293 6.49 19.84 -1.14
C THR A 293 6.62 18.30 -1.24
N SER A 294 5.51 17.61 -1.11
CA SER A 294 5.43 16.15 -1.24
C SER A 294 5.84 15.69 -2.65
N ARG A 295 5.34 16.37 -3.69
CA ARG A 295 5.72 16.13 -5.09
C ARG A 295 7.22 16.28 -5.31
N GLY A 296 7.79 17.36 -4.81
CA GLY A 296 9.23 17.62 -4.93
C GLY A 296 10.08 16.51 -4.31
N HIS A 297 9.70 16.07 -3.12
CA HIS A 297 10.40 14.99 -2.41
C HIS A 297 10.34 13.65 -3.15
N VAL A 298 9.15 13.25 -3.62
CA VAL A 298 9.00 11.99 -4.38
C VAL A 298 9.75 12.07 -5.71
N LYS A 299 9.66 13.19 -6.42
CA LYS A 299 10.37 13.38 -7.70
C LYS A 299 11.89 13.27 -7.54
N GLU A 300 12.46 13.84 -6.48
CA GLU A 300 13.89 13.71 -6.17
C GLU A 300 14.30 12.23 -6.03
N VAL A 301 13.49 11.42 -5.35
CA VAL A 301 13.79 10.00 -5.16
C VAL A 301 13.61 9.20 -6.45
N MET A 302 12.62 9.54 -7.28
CA MET A 302 12.45 8.94 -8.62
C MET A 302 13.67 9.26 -9.50
N ASP A 303 14.13 10.51 -9.52
CA ASP A 303 15.29 10.93 -10.30
C ASP A 303 16.59 10.24 -9.83
N ALA A 304 16.72 9.99 -8.53
CA ALA A 304 17.83 9.21 -8.00
C ALA A 304 17.81 7.77 -8.53
N LEU A 305 16.64 7.12 -8.55
CA LEU A 305 16.48 5.77 -9.12
C LEU A 305 16.82 5.73 -10.61
N ASP A 306 16.35 6.72 -11.39
CA ASP A 306 16.64 6.80 -12.82
C ASP A 306 18.14 6.90 -13.12
N LYS A 307 18.86 7.74 -12.35
CA LYS A 307 20.33 7.87 -12.46
C LYS A 307 21.05 6.55 -12.12
N MET A 308 20.61 5.83 -11.08
CA MET A 308 21.18 4.52 -10.73
C MET A 308 20.96 3.49 -11.84
N SER A 309 19.79 3.48 -12.46
CA SER A 309 19.43 2.57 -13.54
C SER A 309 20.26 2.83 -14.81
N GLN A 310 20.54 4.09 -15.12
CA GLN A 310 21.40 4.48 -16.26
C GLN A 310 22.88 4.11 -16.04
N ALA A 311 23.37 4.15 -14.80
CA ALA A 311 24.74 3.80 -14.46
C ALA A 311 25.03 2.28 -14.53
N THR A 312 23.97 1.46 -14.54
CA THR A 312 24.06 -0.02 -14.56
C THR A 312 23.71 -0.63 -15.92
N ALA A 313 23.26 0.15 -16.90
CA ALA A 313 22.96 -0.25 -18.27
C ALA A 313 24.15 -0.02 -19.19
#